data_73f53a531f52a43e8bd5a39f6a75b7e1
#
_entry.id   73f53a531f52a43e8bd5a39f6a75b7e1
#
_cell.length_a   1.000
_cell.length_b   1.000
_cell.length_c   1.000
_cell.angle_alpha   90.00
_cell.angle_beta   90.00
_cell.angle_gamma   90.00
#
_symmetry.space_group_name_H-M   'P 1'
#
loop_
_entity.id
_entity.type
_entity.pdbx_description
1 polymer ?
#
loop_
_entity_poly.entity_id
_entity_poly.type
_entity_poly.pdbx_seq_one_letter_code
_entity_poly.pdbx_strand_id
1 'polypeptide(L)'
;MSNQIIESTKTSSGYTYSLTTKFLQSEDGDTVGVYGIDITGCGECAFLSDISTDFERVHELFLLLLQEQAYPVHLAEIAEDMINEWSQSPKKH
;
A
#
# COMPACT_ATOMS: atom_id res chain seq x y z
N MET A 1 7.49 5.55 15.15
CA MET A 1 6.73 4.33 15.20
C MET A 1 7.07 3.44 14.07
N SER A 2 7.16 2.18 14.33
CA SER A 2 7.49 1.27 13.26
C SER A 2 6.26 0.81 12.54
N ASN A 3 6.41 0.54 11.26
CA ASN A 3 5.35 -0.09 10.50
C ASN A 3 5.27 -1.55 10.88
N GLN A 4 4.07 -2.08 10.83
CA GLN A 4 3.85 -3.50 11.05
C GLN A 4 3.42 -4.13 9.75
N ILE A 5 3.87 -5.35 9.52
CA ILE A 5 3.49 -6.08 8.32
C ILE A 5 2.25 -6.88 8.61
N ILE A 6 1.20 -6.62 7.83
CA ILE A 6 -0.05 -7.37 7.95
C ILE A 6 0.02 -8.62 7.11
N GLU A 7 0.54 -8.49 5.91
CA GLU A 7 0.56 -9.59 4.95
C GLU A 7 1.80 -9.45 4.08
N SER A 8 2.44 -10.54 3.75
CA SER A 8 3.64 -10.51 2.94
C SER A 8 3.64 -11.70 2.01
N THR A 9 3.95 -11.47 0.74
CA THR A 9 3.94 -12.51 -0.28
C THR A 9 5.17 -12.35 -1.16
N LYS A 10 5.89 -13.44 -1.34
CA LYS A 10 7.04 -13.44 -2.23
C LYS A 10 6.66 -14.12 -3.53
N THR A 11 6.92 -13.47 -4.64
CA THR A 11 6.59 -14.03 -5.94
C THR A 11 7.74 -14.86 -6.46
N SER A 12 7.46 -15.65 -7.49
CA SER A 12 8.48 -16.48 -8.10
C SER A 12 9.55 -15.65 -8.80
N SER A 13 9.26 -14.42 -9.12
CA SER A 13 10.24 -13.53 -9.74
C SER A 13 11.23 -12.97 -8.72
N GLY A 14 11.04 -13.26 -7.44
CA GLY A 14 12.00 -12.82 -6.42
C GLY A 14 11.66 -11.56 -5.69
N TYR A 15 10.50 -10.98 -5.97
CA TYR A 15 10.05 -9.77 -5.28
C TYR A 15 9.13 -10.14 -4.14
N THR A 16 9.22 -9.38 -3.06
CA THR A 16 8.36 -9.55 -1.90
C THR A 16 7.45 -8.34 -1.80
N TYR A 17 6.16 -8.59 -1.72
CA TYR A 17 5.15 -7.56 -1.60
C TYR A 17 4.59 -7.62 -0.19
N SER A 18 4.58 -6.52 0.50
CA SER A 18 4.12 -6.48 1.89
C SER A 18 3.07 -5.40 2.06
N LEU A 19 2.02 -5.77 2.76
CA LEU A 19 0.97 -4.83 3.14
C LEU A 19 1.26 -4.42 4.58
N THR A 20 1.38 -3.13 4.83
CA THR A 20 1.82 -2.65 6.13
C THR A 20 0.80 -1.72 6.75
N THR A 21 0.94 -1.51 8.04
CA THR A 21 0.12 -0.55 8.75
C THR A 21 0.99 0.18 9.77
N LYS A 22 0.60 1.39 10.08
CA LYS A 22 1.19 2.12 11.20
C LYS A 22 0.09 2.99 11.80
N PHE A 23 0.30 3.42 13.04
CA PHE A 23 -0.68 4.23 13.72
C PHE A 23 -0.16 5.63 13.88
N LEU A 24 -1.00 6.60 13.54
CA LEU A 24 -0.71 8.01 13.70
C LEU A 24 -1.60 8.57 14.77
N GLN A 25 -1.06 9.47 15.56
CA GLN A 25 -1.83 10.10 16.61
C GLN A 25 -2.26 11.47 16.12
N SER A 26 -3.56 11.73 16.17
CA SER A 26 -4.07 13.01 15.76
C SER A 26 -3.89 14.03 16.88
N GLU A 27 -4.17 15.29 16.57
CA GLU A 27 -4.08 16.35 17.56
C GLU A 27 -5.06 16.15 18.69
N ASP A 28 -6.17 15.50 18.40
CA ASP A 28 -7.17 15.23 19.43
C ASP A 28 -6.81 14.07 20.31
N GLY A 29 -5.71 13.41 20.04
CA GLY A 29 -5.30 12.27 20.83
C GLY A 29 -5.80 10.94 20.31
N ASP A 30 -6.61 10.96 19.26
CA ASP A 30 -7.09 9.73 18.66
C ASP A 30 -5.99 9.07 17.86
N THR A 31 -6.07 7.75 17.76
CA THR A 31 -5.11 6.99 16.98
C THR A 31 -5.77 6.52 15.71
N VAL A 32 -5.13 6.77 14.60
CA VAL A 32 -5.65 6.41 13.28
C VAL A 32 -4.67 5.46 12.61
N GLY A 33 -5.19 4.34 12.12
CA GLY A 33 -4.36 3.41 11.37
C GLY A 33 -4.31 3.79 9.91
N VAL A 34 -3.10 3.80 9.35
CA VAL A 34 -2.95 4.01 7.91
C VAL A 34 -2.23 2.79 7.35
N TYR A 35 -2.46 2.53 6.08
CA TYR A 35 -1.95 1.34 5.43
C TYR A 35 -1.05 1.69 4.29
N GLY A 36 -0.06 0.85 4.06
CA GLY A 36 0.89 1.08 3.00
C GLY A 36 1.35 -0.21 2.38
N ILE A 37 2.25 -0.10 1.42
CA ILE A 37 2.74 -1.25 0.67
C ILE A 37 4.24 -1.10 0.45
N ASP A 38 4.96 -2.20 0.63
CA ASP A 38 6.39 -2.29 0.32
C ASP A 38 6.59 -3.31 -0.79
N ILE A 39 7.49 -3.02 -1.70
CA ILE A 39 7.94 -4.01 -2.68
C ILE A 39 9.46 -4.03 -2.62
N THR A 40 10.03 -5.21 -2.37
CA THR A 40 11.49 -5.35 -2.30
C THR A 40 11.93 -6.57 -3.10
N GLY A 41 13.16 -6.54 -3.57
CA GLY A 41 13.72 -7.67 -4.27
C GLY A 41 14.71 -7.24 -5.32
N CYS A 42 15.60 -8.14 -5.71
CA CYS A 42 16.56 -7.91 -6.78
C CYS A 42 17.37 -6.63 -6.61
N GLY A 43 17.66 -6.29 -5.36
CA GLY A 43 18.44 -5.10 -5.08
C GLY A 43 17.65 -3.80 -5.15
N GLU A 44 16.35 -3.88 -5.33
CA GLU A 44 15.48 -2.69 -5.41
C GLU A 44 14.48 -2.70 -4.29
N CYS A 45 14.02 -1.53 -3.91
CA CYS A 45 12.95 -1.44 -2.94
C CYS A 45 12.17 -0.16 -3.16
N ALA A 46 10.90 -0.23 -2.82
CA ALA A 46 10.03 0.93 -2.85
C ALA A 46 8.96 0.73 -1.79
N PHE A 47 8.51 1.80 -1.20
CA PHE A 47 7.46 1.70 -0.21
C PHE A 47 6.64 2.96 -0.16
N LEU A 48 5.38 2.80 0.20
CA LEU A 48 4.47 3.89 0.47
C LEU A 48 3.79 3.54 1.78
N SER A 49 4.06 4.32 2.82
CA SER A 49 3.64 3.92 4.16
C SER A 49 2.29 4.49 4.57
N ASP A 50 1.77 5.46 3.84
CA ASP A 50 0.50 6.07 4.24
C ASP A 50 -0.39 6.31 3.03
N ILE A 51 -0.78 5.22 2.38
CA ILE A 51 -1.60 5.32 1.19
C ILE A 51 -3.03 5.73 1.55
N SER A 52 -3.59 5.10 2.56
CA SER A 52 -4.99 5.37 2.93
C SER A 52 -5.27 4.80 4.30
N THR A 53 -6.31 5.33 4.94
CA THR A 53 -6.83 4.74 6.16
C THR A 53 -7.84 3.64 5.87
N ASP A 54 -8.19 3.42 4.60
CA ASP A 54 -9.17 2.43 4.21
C ASP A 54 -8.44 1.14 3.86
N PHE A 55 -8.51 0.17 4.76
CA PHE A 55 -7.80 -1.08 4.57
C PHE A 55 -8.19 -1.77 3.26
N GLU A 56 -9.48 -1.80 2.95
CA GLU A 56 -9.94 -2.54 1.78
C GLU A 56 -9.39 -1.96 0.50
N ARG A 57 -9.29 -0.65 0.42
CA ARG A 57 -8.73 -0.02 -0.76
C ARG A 57 -7.26 -0.33 -0.93
N VAL A 58 -6.51 -0.25 0.16
CA VAL A 58 -5.09 -0.55 0.09
C VAL A 58 -4.88 -2.03 -0.18
N HIS A 59 -5.74 -2.88 0.37
CA HIS A 59 -5.65 -4.31 0.12
C HIS A 59 -5.92 -4.63 -1.35
N GLU A 60 -6.88 -3.94 -1.95
CA GLU A 60 -7.14 -4.11 -3.38
C GLU A 60 -5.93 -3.72 -4.21
N LEU A 61 -5.29 -2.62 -3.83
CA LEU A 61 -4.08 -2.19 -4.51
C LEU A 61 -2.98 -3.23 -4.36
N PHE A 62 -2.84 -3.77 -3.15
CA PHE A 62 -1.86 -4.81 -2.87
C PHE A 62 -2.07 -6.01 -3.78
N LEU A 63 -3.32 -6.46 -3.91
CA LEU A 63 -3.63 -7.60 -4.77
C LEU A 63 -3.38 -7.29 -6.24
N LEU A 64 -3.67 -6.06 -6.64
CA LEU A 64 -3.39 -5.66 -8.01
C LEU A 64 -1.90 -5.70 -8.31
N LEU A 65 -1.10 -5.19 -7.39
CA LEU A 65 0.35 -5.20 -7.58
C LEU A 65 0.88 -6.63 -7.68
N LEU A 66 0.33 -7.54 -6.87
CA LEU A 66 0.70 -8.94 -6.96
C LEU A 66 0.31 -9.53 -8.30
N GLN A 67 -0.91 -9.25 -8.74
CA GLN A 67 -1.41 -9.80 -9.98
C GLN A 67 -0.60 -9.32 -11.16
N GLU A 68 -0.25 -8.04 -11.17
CA GLU A 68 0.53 -7.45 -12.25
C GLU A 68 2.01 -7.72 -12.10
N GLN A 69 2.43 -8.22 -10.96
CA GLN A 69 3.83 -8.44 -10.64
C GLN A 69 4.63 -7.15 -10.85
N ALA A 70 4.12 -6.08 -10.29
CA ALA A 70 4.68 -4.75 -10.48
C ALA A 70 6.09 -4.67 -9.90
N TYR A 71 6.97 -3.95 -10.58
CA TYR A 71 8.30 -3.72 -10.06
C TYR A 71 8.29 -2.58 -9.07
N PRO A 72 9.28 -2.53 -8.15
CA PRO A 72 9.31 -1.45 -7.17
C PRO A 72 9.25 -0.06 -7.79
N VAL A 73 9.88 0.12 -8.95
CA VAL A 73 9.93 1.43 -9.60
C VAL A 73 8.55 1.89 -10.03
N HIS A 74 7.59 0.97 -10.19
CA HIS A 74 6.25 1.33 -10.64
C HIS A 74 5.26 1.51 -9.50
N LEU A 75 5.70 1.27 -8.26
CA LEU A 75 4.77 1.31 -7.14
C LEU A 75 4.08 2.66 -7.00
N ALA A 76 4.86 3.74 -7.01
CA ALA A 76 4.29 5.06 -6.81
C ALA A 76 3.32 5.42 -7.93
N GLU A 77 3.67 5.07 -9.15
CA GLU A 77 2.85 5.39 -10.30
C GLU A 77 1.51 4.66 -10.25
N ILE A 78 1.54 3.37 -9.96
CA ILE A 78 0.33 2.58 -9.89
C ILE A 78 -0.54 3.04 -8.73
N ALA A 79 0.08 3.30 -7.58
CA ALA A 79 -0.66 3.76 -6.42
C ALA A 79 -1.32 5.10 -6.68
N GLU A 80 -0.60 5.99 -7.36
CA GLU A 80 -1.14 7.30 -7.68
C GLU A 80 -2.36 7.20 -8.59
N ASP A 81 -2.30 6.31 -9.57
CA ASP A 81 -3.44 6.09 -10.45
C ASP A 81 -4.64 5.60 -9.66
N MET A 82 -4.43 4.66 -8.76
CA MET A 82 -5.53 4.14 -7.96
C MET A 82 -6.11 5.19 -7.04
N ILE A 83 -5.25 5.98 -6.42
CA ILE A 83 -5.72 7.03 -5.52
C ILE A 83 -6.55 8.05 -6.28
N ASN A 84 -6.12 8.40 -7.49
CA ASN A 84 -6.88 9.31 -8.32
C ASN A 84 -8.24 8.73 -8.69
N GLU A 85 -8.28 7.44 -8.99
CA GLU A 85 -9.53 6.78 -9.29
C GLU A 85 -10.47 6.84 -8.11
N TRP A 86 -9.96 6.58 -6.93
CA TRP A 86 -10.79 6.64 -5.72
C TRP A 86 -11.39 8.04 -5.52
N SER A 87 -10.60 9.06 -5.80
CA SER A 87 -11.07 10.43 -5.63
C SER A 87 -12.10 10.83 -6.66
N GLN A 88 -11.96 10.33 -7.88
CA GLN A 88 -12.84 10.71 -8.96
C GLN A 88 -14.12 9.90 -9.00
N SER A 89 -14.08 8.72 -8.46
CA SER A 89 -15.25 7.88 -8.46
C SER A 89 -16.34 8.50 -7.65
N PRO A 90 -17.52 8.66 -8.20
CA PRO A 90 -18.60 9.21 -7.39
C PRO A 90 -19.00 8.22 -6.33
N LYS A 91 -19.17 8.73 -5.16
CA LYS A 91 -19.53 7.87 -4.15
C LYS A 91 -20.93 7.73 -4.31
N LYS A 92 -21.43 6.83 -4.61
CA LYS A 92 -22.69 6.63 -4.76
C LYS A 92 -23.22 6.48 -3.63
N HIS A 93 -23.57 6.77 -3.11
CA HIS A 93 -24.05 6.51 -1.98
C HIS A 93 -24.44 7.02 -1.38
#